data_c7911f9adff428597be3a1a6e7fe657e
#
_entry.id   c7911f9adff428597be3a1a6e7fe657e
#
_cell.length_a   1.000
_cell.length_b   1.000
_cell.length_c   1.000
_cell.angle_alpha   90.00
_cell.angle_beta   90.00
_cell.angle_gamma   90.00
#
_symmetry.space_group_name_H-M   'P 1'
#
loop_
_entity.id
_entity.type
_entity.pdbx_description
1 polymer ?
#
loop_
_entity_poly.entity_id
_entity_poly.type
_entity_poly.pdbx_seq_one_letter_code
_entity_poly.pdbx_strand_id
1 'polypeptide(L)'
;MKNIIYGLFVAIALGTVSCTGFDEAAKSEKVIPLQVSVNLTVSVEKLASVKNLTLKLDNYTDGYHYSKKLNDTQASIDGVVPGIYTVSVSGTAYDTDGAEFYVNGNAVNKALYAGVASVQITMRGLKVSPLVFKEIYFAGSKPLKGTSYFRDQFYEVYNNSAEVQYLDGVYFAQLAPNIATRKLPVWDGGVDDNVCYAERVWRFPGTGTEYPLQPGESAVIAQFAANHKQEIYNPNSPVDCSHAEFEFFPFNNRLPDMPAINMEHVFYDGKSAFGKIPQFLTSVFGGAFAIFKVPAGVDWDPVKNTAFQAHEVNKKDLKAKIPLQYVLDAVECINNETYADAKRIPAAIDAGMTWVGSTYCGLGVVRKLMIENGDTLKRENGALIFQDTNNSTDDFERGVVPVLHRYHTGVPSWNKTY
;
A
#
# COMPACT_ATOMS: atom_id res chain seq x y z
N MET A 1 -23.95 12.30 -80.01
CA MET A 1 -23.69 11.28 -78.95
C MET A 1 -22.35 10.63 -79.22
N LYS A 2 -21.28 11.27 -78.94
CA LYS A 2 -19.89 10.80 -78.89
C LYS A 2 -19.11 11.96 -78.32
N ASN A 3 -18.59 11.79 -77.06
CA ASN A 3 -17.52 12.56 -76.48
C ASN A 3 -17.68 12.60 -74.95
N ILE A 4 -17.63 11.45 -74.27
CA ILE A 4 -17.42 11.34 -72.87
C ILE A 4 -16.70 9.99 -72.58
N ILE A 5 -15.44 9.84 -73.01
CA ILE A 5 -14.57 8.69 -72.58
C ILE A 5 -13.07 9.09 -72.71
N TYR A 6 -12.66 10.26 -72.33
CA TYR A 6 -11.22 10.60 -72.35
C TYR A 6 -10.78 11.40 -71.11
N GLY A 7 -11.59 11.40 -70.06
CA GLY A 7 -11.28 12.16 -68.82
C GLY A 7 -10.91 11.32 -67.59
N LEU A 8 -10.75 9.99 -67.68
CA LEU A 8 -10.60 9.13 -66.52
C LEU A 8 -9.30 8.33 -66.45
N PHE A 9 -8.31 8.65 -67.25
CA PHE A 9 -7.03 7.92 -67.28
C PHE A 9 -5.80 8.74 -66.89
N VAL A 10 -5.95 10.01 -66.48
CA VAL A 10 -4.80 10.86 -66.06
C VAL A 10 -4.75 11.08 -64.55
N ALA A 11 -5.77 10.63 -63.78
CA ALA A 11 -5.81 10.81 -62.31
C ALA A 11 -5.23 9.63 -61.50
N ILE A 12 -4.74 8.57 -62.15
CA ILE A 12 -4.18 7.38 -61.44
C ILE A 12 -2.64 7.34 -61.44
N ALA A 13 -1.98 8.24 -62.17
CA ALA A 13 -0.51 8.22 -62.27
C ALA A 13 0.21 9.19 -61.29
N LEU A 14 -0.51 9.93 -60.44
CA LEU A 14 0.08 10.85 -59.45
C LEU A 14 -0.02 10.38 -57.99
N GLY A 15 -0.47 9.15 -57.77
CA GLY A 15 -0.65 8.56 -56.42
C GLY A 15 0.44 7.59 -55.97
N THR A 16 1.51 7.37 -56.73
CA THR A 16 2.50 6.32 -56.37
C THR A 16 3.93 6.81 -56.14
N VAL A 17 4.15 8.10 -55.91
CA VAL A 17 5.50 8.64 -55.64
C VAL A 17 5.60 9.27 -54.25
N SER A 18 4.70 8.96 -53.30
CA SER A 18 4.78 9.52 -51.94
C SER A 18 4.92 8.45 -50.84
N CYS A 19 5.53 7.32 -51.14
CA CYS A 19 5.81 6.30 -50.12
C CYS A 19 7.24 5.74 -50.09
N THR A 20 8.21 6.47 -50.64
CA THR A 20 9.61 6.03 -50.62
C THR A 20 10.48 6.85 -49.66
N GLY A 21 9.90 7.76 -48.87
CA GLY A 21 10.63 8.60 -47.89
C GLY A 21 10.47 8.19 -46.44
N PHE A 22 9.66 7.18 -46.14
CA PHE A 22 9.46 6.73 -44.74
C PHE A 22 10.30 5.52 -44.31
N ASP A 23 10.90 4.81 -45.26
CA ASP A 23 11.70 3.60 -44.92
C ASP A 23 13.13 3.90 -44.43
N GLU A 24 13.62 5.14 -44.55
CA GLU A 24 14.93 5.50 -44.00
C GLU A 24 14.87 6.17 -42.60
N ALA A 25 13.69 6.61 -42.17
CA ALA A 25 13.55 7.24 -40.82
C ALA A 25 13.21 6.24 -39.70
N ALA A 26 12.93 5.00 -40.03
CA ALA A 26 12.60 3.96 -39.05
C ALA A 26 13.65 2.84 -39.05
N LYS A 27 14.90 3.17 -38.97
CA LYS A 27 15.85 2.31 -38.26
C LYS A 27 15.60 2.55 -36.78
N SER A 28 14.48 2.01 -36.23
CA SER A 28 14.34 1.84 -34.81
C SER A 28 15.58 1.05 -34.37
N GLU A 29 16.43 1.67 -33.58
CA GLU A 29 17.56 0.95 -33.00
C GLU A 29 17.00 -0.30 -32.34
N LYS A 30 17.44 -1.46 -32.79
CA LYS A 30 16.97 -2.74 -32.29
C LYS A 30 17.35 -2.81 -30.82
N VAL A 31 16.36 -2.74 -29.93
CA VAL A 31 16.58 -2.91 -28.50
C VAL A 31 17.23 -4.27 -28.28
N ILE A 32 18.43 -4.26 -27.72
CA ILE A 32 19.17 -5.48 -27.39
C ILE A 32 18.75 -5.89 -25.98
N PRO A 33 18.06 -7.04 -25.83
CA PRO A 33 17.69 -7.53 -24.52
C PRO A 33 18.91 -7.85 -23.66
N LEU A 34 18.77 -7.66 -22.35
CA LEU A 34 19.82 -7.88 -21.36
C LEU A 34 19.69 -9.26 -20.72
N GLN A 35 20.81 -9.77 -20.27
CA GLN A 35 20.86 -10.79 -19.23
C GLN A 35 21.09 -10.09 -17.89
N VAL A 36 20.19 -10.31 -16.92
CA VAL A 36 20.25 -9.69 -15.61
C VAL A 36 20.55 -10.73 -14.55
N SER A 37 21.64 -10.53 -13.80
CA SER A 37 21.99 -11.36 -12.65
C SER A 37 21.30 -10.82 -11.39
N VAL A 38 20.60 -11.69 -10.66
CA VAL A 38 19.94 -11.36 -9.39
C VAL A 38 20.57 -12.19 -8.29
N ASN A 39 21.03 -11.52 -7.23
CA ASN A 39 21.59 -12.14 -6.04
C ASN A 39 20.79 -11.74 -4.83
N LEU A 40 20.29 -12.71 -4.08
CA LEU A 40 19.44 -12.52 -2.92
C LEU A 40 20.21 -12.86 -1.64
N THR A 41 20.07 -12.02 -0.63
CA THR A 41 20.51 -12.29 0.73
C THR A 41 19.26 -12.37 1.61
N VAL A 42 19.03 -13.47 2.31
CA VAL A 42 17.86 -13.64 3.18
C VAL A 42 18.28 -13.43 4.64
N SER A 43 17.71 -12.42 5.27
CA SER A 43 17.99 -12.04 6.65
C SER A 43 16.87 -12.53 7.56
N VAL A 44 16.96 -13.76 7.99
CA VAL A 44 16.11 -14.42 9.00
C VAL A 44 17.05 -15.07 10.01
N GLU A 45 16.79 -14.84 11.30
CA GLU A 45 17.57 -15.43 12.37
C GLU A 45 17.42 -16.96 12.33
N LYS A 46 18.54 -17.70 12.48
CA LYS A 46 18.58 -19.17 12.39
C LYS A 46 17.95 -19.73 11.10
N LEU A 47 18.12 -19.06 9.98
CA LEU A 47 17.58 -19.49 8.69
C LEU A 47 17.96 -20.94 8.37
N ALA A 48 16.97 -21.79 8.13
CA ALA A 48 17.15 -23.19 7.71
C ALA A 48 16.89 -23.39 6.20
N SER A 49 15.84 -22.77 5.67
CA SER A 49 15.50 -22.91 4.24
C SER A 49 14.69 -21.74 3.72
N VAL A 50 14.74 -21.56 2.38
CA VAL A 50 13.90 -20.59 1.66
C VAL A 50 13.18 -21.34 0.55
N LYS A 51 11.90 -21.01 0.34
CA LYS A 51 11.03 -21.64 -0.67
C LYS A 51 10.16 -20.60 -1.37
N ASN A 52 9.56 -21.02 -2.48
CA ASN A 52 8.55 -20.26 -3.22
C ASN A 52 9.00 -18.87 -3.66
N LEU A 53 10.30 -18.69 -3.93
CA LEU A 53 10.82 -17.42 -4.38
C LEU A 53 10.19 -17.01 -5.71
N THR A 54 9.64 -15.80 -5.74
CA THR A 54 9.07 -15.18 -6.95
C THR A 54 9.72 -13.81 -7.15
N LEU A 55 10.38 -13.65 -8.28
CA LEU A 55 10.97 -12.39 -8.71
C LEU A 55 10.01 -11.67 -9.65
N LYS A 56 9.90 -10.35 -9.51
CA LYS A 56 9.21 -9.46 -10.44
C LYS A 56 10.10 -8.29 -10.83
N LEU A 57 10.03 -7.90 -12.10
CA LEU A 57 10.62 -6.69 -12.65
C LEU A 57 9.49 -5.88 -13.26
N ASP A 58 9.23 -4.71 -12.71
CA ASP A 58 8.17 -3.83 -13.13
C ASP A 58 8.75 -2.50 -13.64
N ASN A 59 8.60 -2.23 -14.94
CA ASN A 59 8.85 -0.94 -15.54
C ASN A 59 7.51 -0.27 -15.81
N TYR A 60 7.05 0.55 -14.89
CA TYR A 60 5.74 1.20 -14.98
C TYR A 60 5.69 2.31 -16.04
N THR A 61 6.84 2.88 -16.39
CA THR A 61 6.92 3.94 -17.43
C THR A 61 6.62 3.38 -18.81
N ASP A 62 7.20 2.21 -19.11
CA ASP A 62 7.07 1.58 -20.43
C ASP A 62 6.03 0.44 -20.43
N GLY A 63 5.37 0.19 -19.29
CA GLY A 63 4.36 -0.86 -19.14
C GLY A 63 4.94 -2.28 -19.26
N TYR A 64 6.21 -2.46 -18.93
CA TYR A 64 6.87 -3.76 -19.03
C TYR A 64 6.88 -4.47 -17.70
N HIS A 65 6.29 -5.68 -17.66
CA HIS A 65 6.18 -6.51 -16.46
C HIS A 65 6.73 -7.89 -16.74
N TYR A 66 7.58 -8.37 -15.84
CA TYR A 66 8.18 -9.70 -15.91
C TYR A 66 8.07 -10.39 -14.55
N SER A 67 7.70 -11.67 -14.53
CA SER A 67 7.65 -12.47 -13.31
C SER A 67 8.24 -13.84 -13.55
N LYS A 68 9.03 -14.33 -12.57
CA LYS A 68 9.69 -15.66 -12.63
C LYS A 68 9.78 -16.27 -11.24
N LYS A 69 9.42 -17.56 -11.13
CA LYS A 69 9.76 -18.37 -9.95
C LYS A 69 11.25 -18.68 -9.97
N LEU A 70 11.89 -18.51 -8.83
CA LEU A 70 13.30 -18.82 -8.65
C LEU A 70 13.44 -20.11 -7.83
N ASN A 71 14.41 -20.94 -8.20
CA ASN A 71 14.74 -22.16 -7.47
C ASN A 71 15.89 -21.94 -6.46
N ASP A 72 16.59 -20.81 -6.56
CA ASP A 72 17.76 -20.48 -5.76
C ASP A 72 17.81 -18.96 -5.48
N THR A 73 18.63 -18.57 -4.52
CA THR A 73 18.95 -17.19 -4.17
C THR A 73 19.85 -16.49 -5.20
N GLN A 74 20.38 -17.21 -6.15
CA GLN A 74 21.11 -16.69 -7.31
C GLN A 74 20.38 -17.08 -8.60
N ALA A 75 20.08 -16.09 -9.42
CA ALA A 75 19.36 -16.32 -10.67
C ALA A 75 19.90 -15.45 -11.79
N SER A 76 19.79 -15.94 -13.02
CA SER A 76 19.99 -15.18 -14.25
C SER A 76 18.68 -15.08 -15.02
N ILE A 77 18.40 -13.90 -15.55
CA ILE A 77 17.19 -13.61 -16.30
C ILE A 77 17.60 -13.08 -17.65
N ASP A 78 17.15 -13.76 -18.69
CA ASP A 78 17.41 -13.38 -20.08
C ASP A 78 16.22 -12.61 -20.65
N GLY A 79 16.48 -11.77 -21.64
CA GLY A 79 15.45 -11.09 -22.41
C GLY A 79 14.87 -9.84 -21.75
N VAL A 80 15.52 -9.27 -20.74
CA VAL A 80 15.07 -8.05 -20.08
C VAL A 80 15.31 -6.84 -21.01
N VAL A 81 14.28 -6.05 -21.25
CA VAL A 81 14.40 -4.79 -22.01
C VAL A 81 15.16 -3.77 -21.18
N PRO A 82 16.15 -3.03 -21.74
CA PRO A 82 16.82 -1.96 -21.00
C PRO A 82 15.83 -0.92 -20.49
N GLY A 83 15.97 -0.49 -19.23
CA GLY A 83 15.06 0.49 -18.62
C GLY A 83 15.29 0.68 -17.13
N ILE A 84 14.37 1.41 -16.49
CA ILE A 84 14.34 1.63 -15.05
C ILE A 84 13.25 0.75 -14.45
N TYR A 85 13.61 -0.07 -13.47
CA TYR A 85 12.75 -1.09 -12.90
C TYR A 85 12.57 -0.94 -11.39
N THR A 86 11.39 -1.30 -10.92
CA THR A 86 11.22 -1.81 -9.57
C THR A 86 11.41 -3.32 -9.62
N VAL A 87 12.43 -3.81 -8.94
CA VAL A 87 12.71 -5.24 -8.83
C VAL A 87 12.28 -5.70 -7.45
N SER A 88 11.36 -6.64 -7.36
CA SER A 88 10.88 -7.18 -6.09
C SER A 88 11.02 -8.70 -6.06
N VAL A 89 11.29 -9.24 -4.88
CA VAL A 89 11.31 -10.69 -4.64
C VAL A 89 10.52 -10.99 -3.39
N SER A 90 9.67 -11.99 -3.46
CA SER A 90 8.93 -12.53 -2.33
C SER A 90 9.14 -14.03 -2.20
N GLY A 91 8.92 -14.58 -1.01
CA GLY A 91 9.03 -16.01 -0.76
C GLY A 91 8.70 -16.37 0.68
N THR A 92 8.97 -17.61 1.04
CA THR A 92 8.80 -18.14 2.39
C THR A 92 10.13 -18.65 2.91
N ALA A 93 10.47 -18.32 4.15
CA ALA A 93 11.63 -18.86 4.85
C ALA A 93 11.21 -19.64 6.09
N TYR A 94 12.02 -20.59 6.50
CA TYR A 94 11.85 -21.36 7.72
C TYR A 94 13.11 -21.26 8.54
N ASP A 95 12.97 -21.07 9.86
CA ASP A 95 14.10 -21.18 10.78
C ASP A 95 14.35 -22.63 11.20
N THR A 96 15.41 -22.83 12.01
CA THR A 96 15.76 -24.19 12.53
C THR A 96 14.74 -24.72 13.52
N ASP A 97 13.89 -23.89 14.06
CA ASP A 97 12.83 -24.26 15.02
C ASP A 97 11.50 -24.55 14.28
N GLY A 98 11.49 -24.41 12.92
CA GLY A 98 10.35 -24.66 12.06
C GLY A 98 9.36 -23.49 11.95
N ALA A 99 9.67 -22.32 12.51
CA ALA A 99 8.82 -21.14 12.36
C ALA A 99 8.86 -20.62 10.92
N GLU A 100 7.70 -20.24 10.42
CA GLU A 100 7.50 -19.72 9.06
C GLU A 100 7.55 -18.20 9.05
N PHE A 101 8.21 -17.65 8.03
CA PHE A 101 8.35 -16.22 7.77
C PHE A 101 8.03 -15.93 6.31
N TYR A 102 7.22 -14.93 6.04
CA TYR A 102 7.24 -14.32 4.72
C TYR A 102 8.49 -13.47 4.59
N VAL A 103 9.22 -13.66 3.48
CA VAL A 103 10.46 -12.91 3.19
C VAL A 103 10.28 -12.11 1.92
N ASN A 104 10.57 -10.82 2.02
CA ASN A 104 10.45 -9.89 0.91
C ASN A 104 11.69 -8.99 0.83
N GLY A 105 11.99 -8.60 -0.39
CA GLY A 105 13.00 -7.59 -0.68
C GLY A 105 12.69 -6.87 -1.97
N ASN A 106 13.12 -5.64 -2.09
CA ASN A 106 13.02 -4.90 -3.35
C ASN A 106 14.21 -3.99 -3.60
N ALA A 107 14.34 -3.57 -4.87
CA ALA A 107 15.19 -2.49 -5.31
C ALA A 107 14.37 -1.61 -6.25
N VAL A 108 13.97 -0.44 -5.78
CA VAL A 108 13.22 0.53 -6.57
C VAL A 108 14.14 1.39 -7.41
N ASN A 109 13.64 1.92 -8.51
CA ASN A 109 14.32 2.85 -9.42
C ASN A 109 15.68 2.30 -9.89
N LYS A 110 15.71 0.99 -10.20
CA LYS A 110 16.93 0.29 -10.61
C LYS A 110 17.15 0.44 -12.10
N ALA A 111 18.19 1.15 -12.49
CA ALA A 111 18.61 1.26 -13.88
C ALA A 111 19.25 -0.06 -14.35
N LEU A 112 18.67 -0.68 -15.37
CA LEU A 112 19.17 -1.88 -16.03
C LEU A 112 19.49 -1.54 -17.47
N TYR A 113 20.79 -1.43 -17.79
CA TYR A 113 21.30 -1.12 -19.12
C TYR A 113 22.50 -2.00 -19.45
N ALA A 114 22.95 -2.00 -20.67
CA ALA A 114 24.15 -2.72 -21.10
C ALA A 114 25.36 -2.35 -20.22
N GLY A 115 26.02 -3.37 -19.64
CA GLY A 115 27.15 -3.23 -18.74
C GLY A 115 26.80 -3.05 -17.23
N VAL A 116 25.50 -2.88 -16.89
CA VAL A 116 25.01 -2.78 -15.50
C VAL A 116 23.77 -3.69 -15.36
N ALA A 117 23.98 -4.99 -15.44
CA ALA A 117 22.88 -5.96 -15.44
C ALA A 117 22.95 -6.87 -14.19
N SER A 118 23.16 -6.28 -13.02
CA SER A 118 23.14 -7.03 -11.76
C SER A 118 22.33 -6.32 -10.69
N VAL A 119 21.53 -7.11 -9.94
CA VAL A 119 20.70 -6.61 -8.85
C VAL A 119 21.02 -7.41 -7.59
N GLN A 120 21.33 -6.70 -6.50
CA GLN A 120 21.48 -7.27 -5.17
C GLN A 120 20.22 -6.89 -4.38
N ILE A 121 19.55 -7.87 -3.77
CA ILE A 121 18.36 -7.67 -2.96
C ILE A 121 18.55 -8.36 -1.61
N THR A 122 18.43 -7.60 -0.53
CA THR A 122 18.32 -8.17 0.81
C THR A 122 16.85 -8.40 1.12
N MET A 123 16.50 -9.65 1.34
CA MET A 123 15.16 -10.07 1.76
C MET A 123 15.13 -10.15 3.28
N ARG A 124 14.10 -9.60 3.89
CA ARG A 124 13.89 -9.66 5.34
C ARG A 124 12.59 -10.38 5.64
N GLY A 125 12.58 -11.18 6.70
CA GLY A 125 11.42 -11.95 7.13
C GLY A 125 10.73 -11.35 8.33
N LEU A 126 9.41 -11.37 8.29
CA LEU A 126 8.55 -11.11 9.45
C LEU A 126 7.59 -12.28 9.65
N LYS A 127 7.27 -12.55 10.91
CA LYS A 127 6.20 -13.50 11.21
C LYS A 127 4.88 -12.97 10.65
N VAL A 128 4.05 -13.89 10.16
CA VAL A 128 2.70 -13.58 9.70
C VAL A 128 1.94 -12.83 10.77
N SER A 129 1.38 -11.68 10.44
CA SER A 129 0.61 -10.87 11.39
C SER A 129 -0.81 -11.41 11.55
N PRO A 130 -1.35 -11.43 12.79
CA PRO A 130 -2.73 -11.79 13.02
C PRO A 130 -3.73 -10.70 12.59
N LEU A 131 -3.33 -9.44 12.58
CA LEU A 131 -4.16 -8.29 12.18
C LEU A 131 -3.66 -7.71 10.87
N VAL A 132 -4.57 -7.52 9.90
CA VAL A 132 -4.25 -7.00 8.57
C VAL A 132 -5.21 -5.88 8.16
N PHE A 133 -4.74 -4.96 7.32
CA PHE A 133 -5.63 -4.06 6.59
C PHE A 133 -6.41 -4.86 5.55
N LYS A 134 -7.74 -4.87 5.66
CA LYS A 134 -8.63 -5.56 4.73
C LYS A 134 -9.08 -4.66 3.59
N GLU A 135 -9.54 -3.45 3.91
CA GLU A 135 -10.00 -2.47 2.92
C GLU A 135 -9.53 -1.07 3.30
N ILE A 136 -9.05 -0.31 2.32
CA ILE A 136 -8.58 1.06 2.49
C ILE A 136 -9.23 1.94 1.44
N TYR A 137 -10.04 2.90 1.88
CA TYR A 137 -10.61 3.93 1.03
C TYR A 137 -9.99 5.28 1.36
N PHE A 138 -8.99 5.68 0.59
CA PHE A 138 -8.23 6.92 0.80
C PHE A 138 -8.47 7.98 -0.26
N ALA A 139 -9.03 7.64 -1.43
CA ALA A 139 -9.08 8.54 -2.58
C ALA A 139 -10.07 9.69 -2.44
N GLY A 140 -11.06 9.56 -1.53
CA GLY A 140 -12.16 10.51 -1.46
C GLY A 140 -13.09 10.44 -2.67
N SER A 141 -14.08 11.32 -2.73
CA SER A 141 -15.09 11.36 -3.79
C SER A 141 -15.31 12.76 -4.35
N LYS A 142 -15.89 12.82 -5.55
CA LYS A 142 -16.22 14.09 -6.20
C LYS A 142 -17.64 14.50 -5.81
N PRO A 143 -17.81 15.67 -5.16
CA PRO A 143 -19.13 16.15 -4.78
C PRO A 143 -19.94 16.68 -5.97
N LEU A 144 -21.25 16.82 -5.80
CA LEU A 144 -22.14 17.46 -6.79
C LEU A 144 -21.74 18.92 -7.05
N LYS A 145 -21.29 19.63 -6.01
CA LYS A 145 -20.79 20.99 -6.09
C LYS A 145 -19.40 21.06 -5.49
N GLY A 146 -18.49 21.74 -6.17
CA GLY A 146 -17.09 21.82 -5.76
C GLY A 146 -16.21 20.77 -6.43
N THR A 147 -14.98 20.64 -5.96
CA THR A 147 -13.95 19.83 -6.63
C THR A 147 -13.55 18.56 -5.86
N SER A 148 -13.82 18.52 -4.55
CA SER A 148 -13.22 17.51 -3.69
C SER A 148 -14.03 17.26 -2.41
N TYR A 149 -14.18 15.99 -2.06
CA TYR A 149 -14.68 15.55 -0.77
C TYR A 149 -13.80 14.38 -0.29
N PHE A 150 -13.35 14.40 0.96
CA PHE A 150 -12.37 13.42 1.48
C PHE A 150 -12.58 13.10 2.96
N ARG A 151 -13.76 13.44 3.52
CA ARG A 151 -14.15 13.05 4.88
C ARG A 151 -14.69 11.64 4.95
N ASP A 152 -14.97 11.04 3.80
CA ASP A 152 -15.55 9.72 3.63
C ASP A 152 -14.50 8.59 3.58
N GLN A 153 -13.24 8.90 3.87
CA GLN A 153 -12.16 7.92 3.94
C GLN A 153 -12.34 6.96 5.14
N PHE A 154 -11.96 5.69 4.94
CA PHE A 154 -11.93 4.72 6.02
C PHE A 154 -10.83 3.68 5.85
N TYR A 155 -10.52 2.98 6.94
CA TYR A 155 -9.55 1.89 7.04
C TYR A 155 -10.19 0.74 7.79
N GLU A 156 -10.16 -0.46 7.25
CA GLU A 156 -10.73 -1.63 7.89
C GLU A 156 -9.61 -2.60 8.29
N VAL A 157 -9.55 -2.92 9.59
CA VAL A 157 -8.61 -3.88 10.19
C VAL A 157 -9.35 -5.18 10.45
N TYR A 158 -8.78 -6.30 10.05
CA TYR A 158 -9.37 -7.64 10.12
C TYR A 158 -8.51 -8.59 10.93
N ASN A 159 -9.13 -9.42 11.75
CA ASN A 159 -8.46 -10.52 12.42
C ASN A 159 -8.32 -11.71 11.46
N ASN A 160 -7.18 -11.82 10.83
CA ASN A 160 -6.82 -12.87 9.87
C ASN A 160 -6.25 -14.13 10.55
N SER A 161 -6.21 -14.19 11.89
CA SER A 161 -5.68 -15.31 12.67
C SER A 161 -6.78 -16.28 13.14
N ALA A 162 -6.38 -17.38 13.77
CA ALA A 162 -7.29 -18.32 14.42
C ALA A 162 -7.61 -17.97 15.87
N GLU A 163 -6.95 -16.95 16.41
CA GLU A 163 -7.04 -16.55 17.82
C GLU A 163 -7.69 -15.18 17.97
N VAL A 164 -8.29 -14.92 19.12
CA VAL A 164 -8.83 -13.60 19.44
C VAL A 164 -7.69 -12.57 19.47
N GLN A 165 -7.90 -11.47 18.78
CA GLN A 165 -6.98 -10.33 18.78
C GLN A 165 -7.64 -9.15 19.49
N TYR A 166 -6.85 -8.38 20.25
CA TYR A 166 -7.34 -7.19 20.95
C TYR A 166 -6.79 -5.95 20.28
N LEU A 167 -7.69 -5.04 19.88
CA LEU A 167 -7.32 -3.75 19.31
C LEU A 167 -6.76 -2.78 20.34
N ASP A 168 -7.05 -3.01 21.63
CA ASP A 168 -6.57 -2.21 22.75
C ASP A 168 -5.06 -1.95 22.68
N GLY A 169 -4.69 -0.67 22.61
CA GLY A 169 -3.29 -0.25 22.54
C GLY A 169 -2.58 -0.59 21.23
N VAL A 170 -3.28 -1.05 20.20
CA VAL A 170 -2.77 -1.06 18.81
C VAL A 170 -2.76 0.37 18.30
N TYR A 171 -1.74 0.71 17.54
CA TYR A 171 -1.57 2.03 16.94
C TYR A 171 -1.87 1.98 15.44
N PHE A 172 -2.43 3.08 14.93
CA PHE A 172 -2.55 3.38 13.50
C PHE A 172 -1.62 4.52 13.16
N ALA A 173 -0.80 4.39 12.12
CA ALA A 173 0.12 5.42 11.66
C ALA A 173 -0.10 5.79 10.20
N GLN A 174 -0.02 7.08 9.90
CA GLN A 174 0.25 7.59 8.57
C GLN A 174 1.74 7.89 8.46
N LEU A 175 2.42 7.24 7.52
CA LEU A 175 3.86 7.32 7.35
C LEU A 175 4.27 8.59 6.58
N ALA A 176 5.53 8.96 6.74
CA ALA A 176 6.15 10.13 6.15
C ALA A 176 6.86 9.81 4.81
N PRO A 177 6.73 10.67 3.81
CA PRO A 177 5.81 11.80 3.71
C PRO A 177 4.35 11.36 3.55
N ASN A 178 3.41 12.20 3.97
CA ASN A 178 1.98 11.88 3.95
C ASN A 178 1.35 11.80 2.54
N ILE A 179 2.10 12.09 1.51
CA ILE A 179 1.72 11.95 0.10
C ILE A 179 2.69 11.04 -0.63
N ALA A 180 2.23 10.38 -1.67
CA ALA A 180 3.11 9.66 -2.57
C ALA A 180 4.14 10.61 -3.20
N THR A 181 5.37 10.16 -3.31
CA THR A 181 6.50 10.97 -3.75
C THR A 181 7.39 10.18 -4.70
N ARG A 182 8.09 10.87 -5.58
CA ARG A 182 9.13 10.27 -6.44
C ARG A 182 10.53 10.30 -5.79
N LYS A 183 10.66 11.04 -4.68
CA LYS A 183 11.92 11.15 -3.95
C LYS A 183 11.62 11.15 -2.46
N LEU A 184 12.19 10.19 -1.75
CA LEU A 184 12.06 10.08 -0.31
C LEU A 184 12.78 11.23 0.42
N PRO A 185 12.33 11.58 1.63
CA PRO A 185 13.05 12.46 2.52
C PRO A 185 14.47 11.97 2.79
N VAL A 186 15.38 12.89 3.00
CA VAL A 186 16.74 12.59 3.50
C VAL A 186 16.70 12.78 5.01
N TRP A 187 16.97 11.71 5.75
CA TRP A 187 16.92 11.70 7.20
C TRP A 187 18.26 12.10 7.80
N ASP A 188 18.22 12.88 8.89
CA ASP A 188 19.43 13.13 9.70
C ASP A 188 19.95 11.78 10.25
N GLY A 189 21.24 11.51 10.04
CA GLY A 189 21.83 10.21 10.39
C GLY A 189 21.66 9.11 9.33
N GLY A 190 21.01 9.41 8.19
CA GLY A 190 20.79 8.46 7.09
C GLY A 190 19.49 7.67 7.23
N VAL A 191 19.24 6.81 6.25
CA VAL A 191 18.09 5.89 6.25
C VAL A 191 18.36 4.73 7.20
N ASP A 192 17.42 4.46 8.10
CA ASP A 192 17.39 3.27 8.93
C ASP A 192 16.33 2.31 8.38
N ASP A 193 16.76 1.21 7.78
CA ASP A 193 15.89 0.19 7.20
C ASP A 193 15.17 -0.67 8.24
N ASN A 194 15.41 -0.46 9.53
CA ASN A 194 14.74 -1.18 10.60
C ASN A 194 13.58 -0.39 11.23
N VAL A 195 13.22 0.74 10.64
CA VAL A 195 12.11 1.57 11.12
C VAL A 195 11.22 2.06 9.98
N CYS A 196 9.94 2.31 10.29
CA CYS A 196 9.08 3.19 9.53
C CYS A 196 9.09 4.58 10.15
N TYR A 197 8.99 5.62 9.31
CA TYR A 197 8.90 7.02 9.75
C TYR A 197 7.45 7.47 9.65
N ALA A 198 6.86 7.98 10.76
CA ALA A 198 5.48 8.40 10.80
C ALA A 198 5.32 9.91 11.03
N GLU A 199 4.33 10.51 10.38
CA GLU A 199 3.91 11.90 10.60
C GLU A 199 2.77 12.01 11.60
N ARG A 200 1.87 11.01 11.62
CA ARG A 200 0.65 11.02 12.44
C ARG A 200 0.43 9.65 13.01
N VAL A 201 0.09 9.60 14.29
CA VAL A 201 -0.15 8.33 14.97
C VAL A 201 -1.36 8.46 15.89
N TRP A 202 -2.23 7.49 15.79
CA TRP A 202 -3.40 7.29 16.62
C TRP A 202 -3.32 5.94 17.31
N ARG A 203 -4.03 5.78 18.41
CA ARG A 203 -4.08 4.54 19.15
C ARG A 203 -5.53 4.13 19.36
N PHE A 204 -5.84 2.87 19.22
CA PHE A 204 -7.10 2.32 19.70
C PHE A 204 -7.15 2.47 21.21
N PRO A 205 -8.26 2.99 21.78
CA PRO A 205 -8.41 3.12 23.22
C PRO A 205 -8.48 1.75 23.89
N GLY A 206 -8.58 1.75 25.22
CA GLY A 206 -8.73 0.55 26.01
C GLY A 206 -7.47 0.18 26.80
N THR A 207 -7.65 -0.72 27.74
CA THR A 207 -6.64 -1.11 28.73
C THR A 207 -6.10 -2.53 28.54
N GLY A 208 -6.59 -3.24 27.48
CA GLY A 208 -6.02 -4.53 27.08
C GLY A 208 -7.01 -5.57 26.56
N THR A 209 -8.30 -5.52 26.92
CA THR A 209 -9.28 -6.56 26.57
C THR A 209 -10.68 -6.02 26.25
N GLU A 210 -10.81 -4.73 25.99
CA GLU A 210 -12.11 -4.08 25.80
C GLU A 210 -12.62 -4.20 24.37
N TYR A 211 -11.70 -4.34 23.39
CA TYR A 211 -12.03 -4.38 21.96
C TYR A 211 -11.50 -5.66 21.31
N PRO A 212 -12.03 -6.85 21.69
CA PRO A 212 -11.66 -8.10 21.05
C PRO A 212 -12.21 -8.18 19.63
N LEU A 213 -11.41 -8.66 18.70
CA LEU A 213 -11.84 -9.17 17.40
C LEU A 213 -11.74 -10.70 17.41
N GLN A 214 -12.87 -11.39 17.27
CA GLN A 214 -12.86 -12.82 17.05
C GLN A 214 -12.25 -13.16 15.68
N PRO A 215 -11.76 -14.39 15.45
CA PRO A 215 -11.34 -14.82 14.12
C PRO A 215 -12.42 -14.56 13.07
N GLY A 216 -12.13 -13.73 12.06
CA GLY A 216 -13.09 -13.36 11.02
C GLY A 216 -13.86 -12.07 11.28
N GLU A 217 -13.67 -11.42 12.42
CA GLU A 217 -14.23 -10.09 12.66
C GLU A 217 -13.30 -8.99 12.15
N SER A 218 -13.89 -7.84 11.80
CA SER A 218 -13.17 -6.63 11.41
C SER A 218 -13.70 -5.40 12.12
N ALA A 219 -12.87 -4.37 12.22
CA ALA A 219 -13.25 -3.07 12.72
C ALA A 219 -12.87 -1.97 11.72
N VAL A 220 -13.79 -1.06 11.46
CA VAL A 220 -13.63 0.08 10.57
C VAL A 220 -13.25 1.32 11.38
N ILE A 221 -12.21 2.02 10.94
CA ILE A 221 -11.82 3.33 11.43
C ILE A 221 -12.24 4.36 10.38
N ALA A 222 -13.26 5.15 10.63
CA ALA A 222 -13.70 6.20 9.73
C ALA A 222 -12.90 7.50 9.95
N GLN A 223 -12.66 8.23 8.89
CA GLN A 223 -12.18 9.61 8.97
C GLN A 223 -13.18 10.50 9.72
N PHE A 224 -14.46 10.28 9.46
CA PHE A 224 -15.60 10.87 10.11
C PHE A 224 -16.76 9.86 9.99
N ALA A 225 -17.30 9.39 11.12
CA ALA A 225 -18.26 8.29 11.16
C ALA A 225 -19.70 8.76 10.87
N ALA A 226 -19.92 9.36 9.71
CA ALA A 226 -21.23 9.85 9.27
C ALA A 226 -21.72 9.09 8.03
N ASN A 227 -23.03 9.17 7.78
CA ASN A 227 -23.58 8.78 6.49
C ASN A 227 -23.25 9.84 5.44
N HIS A 228 -22.17 9.62 4.70
CA HIS A 228 -21.66 10.57 3.73
C HIS A 228 -22.56 10.77 2.51
N LYS A 229 -23.52 9.84 2.25
CA LYS A 229 -24.46 9.93 1.14
C LYS A 229 -25.59 10.96 1.38
N GLN A 230 -25.66 11.55 2.57
CA GLN A 230 -26.65 12.57 2.86
C GLN A 230 -26.34 13.89 2.13
N GLU A 231 -27.39 14.65 1.80
CA GLU A 231 -27.30 15.96 1.10
C GLU A 231 -26.41 16.98 1.81
N ILE A 232 -26.34 16.91 3.15
CA ILE A 232 -25.49 17.80 3.96
C ILE A 232 -23.99 17.53 3.77
N TYR A 233 -23.62 16.37 3.24
CA TYR A 233 -22.25 15.95 3.02
C TYR A 233 -21.93 15.84 1.53
N ASN A 234 -22.02 14.66 0.98
CA ASN A 234 -21.78 14.39 -0.43
C ASN A 234 -22.63 13.22 -0.95
N PRO A 235 -23.79 13.47 -1.59
CA PRO A 235 -24.65 12.41 -2.14
C PRO A 235 -23.93 11.48 -3.15
N ASN A 236 -22.83 11.92 -3.74
CA ASN A 236 -22.01 11.10 -4.63
C ASN A 236 -20.98 10.22 -3.87
N SER A 237 -20.89 10.34 -2.56
CA SER A 237 -20.01 9.46 -1.78
C SER A 237 -20.44 8.00 -1.95
N PRO A 238 -19.51 7.06 -2.17
CA PRO A 238 -19.84 5.66 -2.27
C PRO A 238 -20.23 5.03 -0.92
N VAL A 239 -19.94 5.69 0.22
CA VAL A 239 -19.98 5.07 1.54
C VAL A 239 -20.93 5.75 2.52
N ASP A 240 -21.47 4.91 3.42
CA ASP A 240 -22.08 5.27 4.67
C ASP A 240 -21.17 4.74 5.79
N CYS A 241 -20.50 5.64 6.52
CA CYS A 241 -19.61 5.30 7.63
C CYS A 241 -20.30 5.41 9.00
N SER A 242 -21.63 5.61 9.07
CA SER A 242 -22.33 5.78 10.35
C SER A 242 -22.29 4.56 11.26
N HIS A 243 -21.92 3.40 10.70
CA HIS A 243 -21.78 2.14 11.44
C HIS A 243 -20.31 1.77 11.71
N ALA A 244 -19.35 2.66 11.45
CA ALA A 244 -17.94 2.41 11.79
C ALA A 244 -17.76 2.22 13.30
N GLU A 245 -16.86 1.34 13.68
CA GLU A 245 -16.50 1.05 15.08
C GLU A 245 -15.73 2.19 15.72
N PHE A 246 -14.81 2.80 14.95
CA PHE A 246 -13.94 3.86 15.41
C PHE A 246 -13.96 5.06 14.47
N GLU A 247 -13.62 6.25 15.01
CA GLU A 247 -13.38 7.42 14.19
C GLU A 247 -12.16 8.24 14.66
N PHE A 248 -11.58 8.98 13.71
CA PHE A 248 -10.51 9.94 13.99
C PHE A 248 -11.09 11.29 14.42
N PHE A 249 -11.75 11.36 15.56
CA PHE A 249 -12.36 12.59 16.03
C PHE A 249 -11.30 13.66 16.34
N PRO A 250 -11.41 14.88 15.75
CA PRO A 250 -10.39 15.91 15.90
C PRO A 250 -10.49 16.74 17.17
N PHE A 251 -11.44 16.46 18.07
CA PHE A 251 -11.70 17.19 19.31
C PHE A 251 -11.84 18.70 19.11
N ASN A 252 -12.55 19.12 18.05
CA ASN A 252 -12.83 20.51 17.73
C ASN A 252 -14.29 20.70 17.29
N ASN A 253 -14.73 21.97 17.18
CA ASN A 253 -16.13 22.29 16.89
C ASN A 253 -16.49 22.28 15.40
N ARG A 254 -15.63 21.75 14.52
CA ARG A 254 -15.87 21.76 13.06
C ARG A 254 -16.72 20.58 12.60
N LEU A 255 -16.66 19.48 13.34
CA LEU A 255 -17.46 18.27 13.08
C LEU A 255 -18.12 17.84 14.39
N PRO A 256 -19.32 17.28 14.34
CA PRO A 256 -19.92 16.63 15.50
C PRO A 256 -19.11 15.40 15.89
N ASP A 257 -19.17 15.03 17.15
CA ASP A 257 -18.73 13.76 17.68
C ASP A 257 -19.80 12.70 17.36
N MET A 258 -19.43 11.69 16.60
CA MET A 258 -20.36 10.66 16.16
C MET A 258 -20.40 9.50 17.19
N PRO A 259 -21.38 8.57 17.11
CA PRO A 259 -21.47 7.46 18.05
C PRO A 259 -20.30 6.45 18.01
N ALA A 260 -19.46 6.49 16.96
CA ALA A 260 -18.26 5.67 16.86
C ALA A 260 -17.27 5.96 17.99
N ILE A 261 -16.46 4.98 18.37
CA ILE A 261 -15.46 5.12 19.43
C ILE A 261 -14.31 6.00 18.93
N ASN A 262 -13.98 7.03 19.70
CA ASN A 262 -12.90 7.94 19.34
C ASN A 262 -11.52 7.29 19.48
N MET A 263 -10.72 7.32 18.41
CA MET A 263 -9.29 6.98 18.47
C MET A 263 -8.54 7.99 19.33
N GLU A 264 -7.58 7.52 20.10
CA GLU A 264 -6.70 8.40 20.88
C GLU A 264 -5.60 8.96 20.01
N HIS A 265 -5.43 10.27 20.02
CA HIS A 265 -4.43 10.95 19.24
C HIS A 265 -3.08 11.00 19.97
N VAL A 266 -2.03 10.43 19.39
CA VAL A 266 -0.72 10.24 20.04
C VAL A 266 0.34 11.20 19.50
N PHE A 267 0.42 11.33 18.18
CA PHE A 267 1.48 12.11 17.53
C PHE A 267 0.98 12.79 16.26
N TYR A 268 1.30 14.07 16.10
CA TYR A 268 0.96 14.85 14.90
C TYR A 268 2.07 15.87 14.63
N ASP A 269 2.89 15.64 13.60
CA ASP A 269 3.98 16.53 13.17
C ASP A 269 4.83 17.06 14.34
N GLY A 270 5.29 16.16 15.20
CA GLY A 270 6.19 16.50 16.31
C GLY A 270 5.53 16.97 17.59
N LYS A 271 4.21 16.86 17.69
CA LYS A 271 3.47 17.24 18.89
C LYS A 271 2.68 16.06 19.42
N SER A 272 2.66 15.92 20.75
CA SER A 272 1.62 15.11 21.39
C SER A 272 0.33 15.88 21.18
N ALA A 273 -0.51 15.35 20.31
CA ALA A 273 -1.63 16.12 19.87
C ALA A 273 -2.83 15.82 20.74
N PHE A 274 -3.13 16.71 21.63
CA PHE A 274 -4.48 16.79 22.13
C PHE A 274 -5.11 18.09 21.67
N GLY A 275 -6.21 17.97 20.92
CA GLY A 275 -7.31 18.88 20.97
C GLY A 275 -7.20 20.12 20.12
N LYS A 276 -6.31 20.25 19.15
CA LYS A 276 -6.35 21.43 18.26
C LYS A 276 -5.86 21.16 16.83
N ILE A 277 -5.89 19.92 16.39
CA ILE A 277 -5.75 19.69 14.97
C ILE A 277 -7.06 20.05 14.28
N PRO A 278 -6.97 20.70 13.12
CA PRO A 278 -8.19 21.13 12.41
C PRO A 278 -9.04 19.96 11.96
N GLN A 279 -8.43 18.83 11.63
CA GLN A 279 -9.04 17.58 11.25
C GLN A 279 -7.91 16.58 10.96
N PHE A 280 -8.08 15.29 11.32
CA PHE A 280 -7.26 14.26 10.71
C PHE A 280 -7.73 14.10 9.26
N LEU A 281 -6.80 14.22 8.33
CA LEU A 281 -7.06 13.97 6.93
C LEU A 281 -5.90 13.18 6.37
N THR A 282 -6.20 12.02 5.85
CA THR A 282 -5.26 11.31 5.01
C THR A 282 -5.21 11.94 3.63
N SER A 283 -4.06 11.86 3.00
CA SER A 283 -3.91 12.43 1.68
C SER A 283 -4.63 11.57 0.63
N VAL A 284 -5.43 12.20 -0.21
CA VAL A 284 -5.98 11.58 -1.42
C VAL A 284 -4.90 11.34 -2.50
N PHE A 285 -3.71 11.89 -2.28
CA PHE A 285 -2.54 11.74 -3.18
C PHE A 285 -1.65 10.54 -2.80
N GLY A 286 -2.25 9.54 -2.21
CA GLY A 286 -1.57 8.31 -1.78
C GLY A 286 -0.88 8.46 -0.43
N GLY A 287 -1.30 7.66 0.53
CA GLY A 287 -0.72 7.55 1.87
C GLY A 287 -0.10 6.17 2.09
N ALA A 288 0.95 6.10 2.90
CA ALA A 288 1.41 4.84 3.43
C ALA A 288 0.90 4.70 4.86
N PHE A 289 0.32 3.55 5.17
CA PHE A 289 -0.36 3.29 6.44
C PHE A 289 0.24 2.07 7.12
N ALA A 290 0.29 2.11 8.45
CA ALA A 290 0.73 0.97 9.25
C ALA A 290 -0.14 0.81 10.49
N ILE A 291 -0.38 -0.43 10.90
CA ILE A 291 -0.82 -0.77 12.24
C ILE A 291 0.35 -1.42 12.98
N PHE A 292 0.53 -1.05 14.25
CA PHE A 292 1.64 -1.57 15.03
C PHE A 292 1.26 -1.69 16.52
N LYS A 293 1.99 -2.52 17.25
CA LYS A 293 1.81 -2.70 18.68
C LYS A 293 3.15 -2.57 19.40
N VAL A 294 3.18 -1.69 20.38
CA VAL A 294 4.37 -1.48 21.21
C VAL A 294 4.45 -2.60 22.26
N PRO A 295 5.60 -3.28 22.41
CA PRO A 295 5.76 -4.30 23.44
C PRO A 295 5.52 -3.77 24.85
N ALA A 296 5.03 -4.61 25.74
CA ALA A 296 4.84 -4.27 27.14
C ALA A 296 6.16 -3.80 27.79
N GLY A 297 6.10 -2.73 28.57
CA GLY A 297 7.26 -2.15 29.24
C GLY A 297 8.14 -1.21 28.38
N VAL A 298 7.82 -1.03 27.12
CA VAL A 298 8.50 -0.04 26.25
C VAL A 298 7.76 1.29 26.34
N ASP A 299 8.49 2.34 26.70
CA ASP A 299 7.99 3.73 26.65
C ASP A 299 8.24 4.31 25.25
N TRP A 300 7.30 4.03 24.34
CA TRP A 300 7.31 4.59 22.98
C TRP A 300 6.63 5.95 22.98
N ASP A 301 7.39 6.99 23.26
CA ASP A 301 6.96 8.39 23.19
C ASP A 301 7.85 9.16 22.21
N PRO A 302 7.46 9.29 20.93
CA PRO A 302 8.30 9.98 19.93
C PRO A 302 8.40 11.50 20.16
N VAL A 303 7.60 12.07 21.07
CA VAL A 303 7.72 13.49 21.42
C VAL A 303 8.84 13.70 22.45
N LYS A 304 8.99 12.80 23.42
CA LYS A 304 9.93 12.95 24.54
C LYS A 304 11.16 12.07 24.43
N ASN A 305 11.06 10.90 23.80
CA ASN A 305 12.13 9.93 23.73
C ASN A 305 12.87 10.03 22.39
N THR A 306 14.10 10.52 22.41
CA THR A 306 14.95 10.74 21.23
C THR A 306 15.24 9.47 20.42
N ALA A 307 15.19 8.29 21.05
CA ALA A 307 15.37 7.02 20.35
C ALA A 307 14.29 6.77 19.28
N PHE A 308 13.10 7.34 19.46
CA PHE A 308 11.97 7.22 18.54
C PHE A 308 11.75 8.48 17.70
N GLN A 309 12.75 9.36 17.61
CA GLN A 309 12.67 10.59 16.84
C GLN A 309 13.48 10.52 15.55
N ALA A 310 12.97 11.18 14.51
CA ALA A 310 13.69 11.41 13.27
C ALA A 310 13.45 12.84 12.79
N HIS A 311 14.45 13.41 12.16
CA HIS A 311 14.35 14.71 11.49
C HIS A 311 14.74 14.56 10.03
N GLU A 312 14.03 15.23 9.16
CA GLU A 312 14.43 15.39 7.77
C GLU A 312 15.49 16.50 7.69
N VAL A 313 16.57 16.25 6.95
CA VAL A 313 17.67 17.21 6.76
C VAL A 313 17.11 18.56 6.32
N ASN A 314 17.55 19.62 7.00
CA ASN A 314 17.10 21.00 6.79
C ASN A 314 15.62 21.29 7.09
N LYS A 315 14.90 20.36 7.73
CA LYS A 315 13.54 20.58 8.23
C LYS A 315 13.52 20.52 9.76
N LYS A 316 12.58 21.26 10.36
CA LYS A 316 12.38 21.27 11.82
C LYS A 316 11.34 20.28 12.30
N ASP A 317 10.58 19.70 11.36
CA ASP A 317 9.45 18.83 11.69
C ASP A 317 9.96 17.49 12.20
N LEU A 318 9.51 17.14 13.38
CA LEU A 318 9.80 15.87 14.01
C LEU A 318 8.92 14.78 13.39
N LYS A 319 9.50 13.63 13.09
CA LYS A 319 8.82 12.41 12.69
C LYS A 319 9.06 11.31 13.72
N ALA A 320 8.09 10.42 13.86
CA ALA A 320 8.20 9.30 14.79
C ALA A 320 8.87 8.11 14.10
N LYS A 321 9.81 7.44 14.78
CA LYS A 321 10.37 6.15 14.37
C LYS A 321 9.54 5.02 14.96
N ILE A 322 9.09 4.12 14.12
CA ILE A 322 8.38 2.89 14.47
C ILE A 322 9.30 1.72 14.12
N PRO A 323 9.89 1.01 15.10
CA PRO A 323 10.67 -0.20 14.83
C PRO A 323 9.86 -1.23 14.04
N LEU A 324 10.47 -1.84 13.02
CA LEU A 324 9.76 -2.81 12.16
C LEU A 324 9.17 -3.97 12.94
N GLN A 325 9.85 -4.42 13.98
CA GLN A 325 9.38 -5.50 14.85
C GLN A 325 8.09 -5.20 15.62
N TYR A 326 7.64 -3.92 15.65
CA TYR A 326 6.36 -3.53 16.24
C TYR A 326 5.23 -3.53 15.22
N VAL A 327 5.56 -3.45 13.92
CA VAL A 327 4.58 -3.37 12.84
C VAL A 327 3.86 -4.69 12.69
N LEU A 328 2.54 -4.64 12.69
CA LEU A 328 1.66 -5.77 12.44
C LEU A 328 1.35 -5.89 10.94
N ASP A 329 0.95 -4.80 10.31
CA ASP A 329 0.72 -4.74 8.86
C ASP A 329 0.94 -3.32 8.35
N ALA A 330 1.33 -3.18 7.10
CA ALA A 330 1.45 -1.89 6.46
C ALA A 330 1.16 -1.98 4.96
N VAL A 331 0.60 -0.91 4.41
CA VAL A 331 0.20 -0.83 3.00
C VAL A 331 0.70 0.47 2.38
N GLU A 332 1.50 0.34 1.34
CA GLU A 332 1.95 1.46 0.51
C GLU A 332 0.87 1.82 -0.51
N CYS A 333 0.04 2.83 -0.22
CA CYS A 333 -0.89 3.37 -1.19
C CYS A 333 -0.25 4.56 -1.92
N ILE A 334 -0.25 4.53 -3.24
CA ILE A 334 0.18 5.64 -4.08
C ILE A 334 -1.00 6.16 -4.91
N ASN A 335 -0.86 7.32 -5.49
CA ASN A 335 -1.92 7.94 -6.27
C ASN A 335 -2.18 7.15 -7.58
N ASN A 336 -1.10 6.90 -8.31
CA ASN A 336 -1.07 6.09 -9.52
C ASN A 336 0.35 5.57 -9.75
N GLU A 337 0.52 4.69 -10.70
CA GLU A 337 1.79 4.00 -11.01
C GLU A 337 2.98 4.93 -11.31
N THR A 338 2.74 6.17 -11.73
CA THR A 338 3.84 7.12 -11.98
C THR A 338 4.57 7.57 -10.72
N TYR A 339 4.08 7.20 -9.54
CA TYR A 339 4.73 7.44 -8.24
C TYR A 339 5.43 6.19 -7.68
N ALA A 340 5.59 5.14 -8.49
CA ALA A 340 6.24 3.90 -8.05
C ALA A 340 7.78 3.99 -7.91
N ASP A 341 8.37 5.17 -8.19
CA ASP A 341 9.82 5.39 -8.13
C ASP A 341 10.39 5.39 -6.70
N ALA A 342 9.56 5.65 -5.70
CA ALA A 342 9.98 5.73 -4.31
C ALA A 342 8.97 5.05 -3.38
N LYS A 343 9.49 4.36 -2.36
CA LYS A 343 8.70 3.57 -1.42
C LYS A 343 9.02 3.96 0.01
N ARG A 344 7.97 4.31 0.79
CA ARG A 344 8.08 4.76 2.18
C ARG A 344 8.21 3.61 3.17
N ILE A 345 7.58 2.47 2.85
CA ILE A 345 7.57 1.28 3.71
C ILE A 345 8.76 0.40 3.32
N PRO A 346 9.60 -0.02 4.29
CA PRO A 346 10.65 -1.01 4.03
C PRO A 346 10.08 -2.31 3.44
N ALA A 347 10.80 -2.87 2.48
CA ALA A 347 10.34 -4.04 1.71
C ALA A 347 10.05 -5.28 2.57
N ALA A 348 10.66 -5.39 3.74
CA ALA A 348 10.40 -6.49 4.67
C ALA A 348 8.93 -6.50 5.15
N ILE A 349 8.32 -5.32 5.30
CA ILE A 349 6.93 -5.15 5.74
C ILE A 349 5.97 -5.15 4.56
N ASP A 350 6.31 -4.42 3.49
CA ASP A 350 5.53 -4.37 2.26
C ASP A 350 6.47 -4.19 1.08
N ALA A 351 6.67 -5.22 0.28
CA ALA A 351 7.55 -5.18 -0.89
C ALA A 351 6.88 -4.52 -2.11
N GLY A 352 5.55 -4.36 -2.07
CA GLY A 352 4.75 -3.83 -3.16
C GLY A 352 4.21 -2.43 -2.93
N MET A 353 3.25 -2.04 -3.75
CA MET A 353 2.44 -0.84 -3.61
C MET A 353 1.13 -0.98 -4.36
N THR A 354 0.11 -0.28 -3.89
CA THR A 354 -1.23 -0.30 -4.48
C THR A 354 -1.74 1.11 -4.77
N TRP A 355 -2.73 1.25 -5.66
CA TRP A 355 -3.29 2.55 -6.08
C TRP A 355 -4.72 2.42 -6.62
N VAL A 356 -5.38 3.55 -6.83
CA VAL A 356 -6.73 3.62 -7.42
C VAL A 356 -6.78 4.37 -8.76
N GLY A 357 -5.65 4.92 -9.21
CA GLY A 357 -5.49 5.57 -10.51
C GLY A 357 -5.73 7.08 -10.52
N SER A 358 -6.64 7.60 -9.70
CA SER A 358 -6.91 9.04 -9.60
C SER A 358 -7.43 9.44 -8.23
N THR A 359 -7.30 10.73 -7.90
CA THR A 359 -7.88 11.34 -6.70
C THR A 359 -9.38 11.58 -6.86
N TYR A 360 -10.11 11.56 -5.77
CA TYR A 360 -11.57 11.82 -5.71
C TYR A 360 -12.39 10.92 -6.65
N CYS A 361 -11.90 9.71 -6.91
CA CYS A 361 -12.57 8.78 -7.81
C CYS A 361 -13.68 7.94 -7.15
N GLY A 362 -13.81 8.00 -5.82
CA GLY A 362 -14.77 7.18 -5.08
C GLY A 362 -14.41 5.69 -5.06
N LEU A 363 -13.15 5.35 -5.30
CA LEU A 363 -12.65 3.99 -5.34
C LEU A 363 -11.61 3.76 -4.25
N GLY A 364 -11.52 2.53 -3.77
CA GLY A 364 -10.57 2.05 -2.78
C GLY A 364 -9.76 0.84 -3.25
N VAL A 365 -9.05 0.26 -2.31
CA VAL A 365 -8.31 -0.99 -2.49
C VAL A 365 -8.77 -2.00 -1.44
N VAL A 366 -8.91 -3.26 -1.83
CA VAL A 366 -9.35 -4.34 -0.93
C VAL A 366 -8.36 -5.50 -0.99
N ARG A 367 -8.05 -6.08 0.18
CA ARG A 367 -7.17 -7.24 0.27
C ARG A 367 -7.87 -8.45 -0.33
N LYS A 368 -7.17 -9.19 -1.17
CA LYS A 368 -7.68 -10.38 -1.86
C LYS A 368 -7.92 -11.51 -0.88
N LEU A 369 -8.92 -12.32 -1.18
CA LEU A 369 -9.12 -13.58 -0.50
C LEU A 369 -8.03 -14.57 -0.89
N MET A 370 -7.58 -15.37 0.07
CA MET A 370 -6.66 -16.47 -0.22
C MET A 370 -7.40 -17.59 -0.93
N ILE A 371 -6.87 -17.98 -2.09
CA ILE A 371 -7.45 -19.03 -2.94
C ILE A 371 -6.45 -20.16 -3.08
N GLU A 372 -6.91 -21.37 -2.83
CA GLU A 372 -6.16 -22.59 -3.07
C GLU A 372 -6.98 -23.58 -3.91
N ASN A 373 -6.41 -24.11 -4.99
CA ASN A 373 -7.06 -25.03 -5.92
C ASN A 373 -8.41 -24.51 -6.50
N GLY A 374 -8.61 -23.19 -6.55
CA GLY A 374 -9.83 -22.53 -7.03
C GLY A 374 -10.86 -22.21 -5.96
N ASP A 375 -10.66 -22.66 -4.74
CA ASP A 375 -11.57 -22.41 -3.61
C ASP A 375 -11.03 -21.35 -2.67
N THR A 376 -11.92 -20.51 -2.15
CA THR A 376 -11.59 -19.56 -1.09
C THR A 376 -11.28 -20.29 0.21
N LEU A 377 -10.09 -20.07 0.75
CA LEU A 377 -9.68 -20.65 2.02
C LEU A 377 -10.46 -20.03 3.18
N LYS A 378 -10.86 -20.91 4.10
CA LYS A 378 -11.57 -20.55 5.34
C LYS A 378 -10.97 -21.29 6.52
N ARG A 379 -11.09 -20.69 7.69
CA ARG A 379 -10.80 -21.34 8.96
C ARG A 379 -11.90 -22.31 9.35
N GLU A 380 -11.69 -23.14 10.35
CA GLU A 380 -12.70 -24.11 10.83
C GLU A 380 -14.01 -23.47 11.27
N ASN A 381 -13.96 -22.25 11.83
CA ASN A 381 -15.17 -21.47 12.18
C ASN A 381 -15.85 -20.77 10.99
N GLY A 382 -15.39 -21.01 9.76
CA GLY A 382 -15.92 -20.38 8.54
C GLY A 382 -15.34 -19.00 8.21
N ALA A 383 -14.46 -18.45 9.06
CA ALA A 383 -13.83 -17.15 8.82
C ALA A 383 -12.97 -17.18 7.56
N LEU A 384 -13.08 -16.14 6.75
CA LEU A 384 -12.29 -15.97 5.53
C LEU A 384 -10.81 -15.78 5.86
N ILE A 385 -9.94 -16.27 5.01
CA ILE A 385 -8.51 -16.01 5.08
C ILE A 385 -8.15 -15.05 3.94
N PHE A 386 -7.59 -13.90 4.30
CA PHE A 386 -7.09 -12.93 3.32
C PHE A 386 -5.62 -13.17 3.02
N GLN A 387 -5.26 -12.95 1.77
CA GLN A 387 -3.89 -13.07 1.32
C GLN A 387 -3.02 -12.00 1.99
N ASP A 388 -1.93 -12.43 2.61
CA ASP A 388 -0.94 -11.55 3.21
C ASP A 388 0.45 -12.09 2.92
N THR A 389 1.07 -11.54 1.88
CA THR A 389 2.41 -11.90 1.43
C THR A 389 3.42 -10.78 1.71
N ASN A 390 3.03 -9.78 2.50
CA ASN A 390 3.79 -8.53 2.69
C ASN A 390 4.15 -7.87 1.35
N ASN A 391 3.21 -7.89 0.42
CA ASN A 391 3.36 -7.27 -0.90
C ASN A 391 2.02 -6.71 -1.39
N SER A 392 1.78 -5.44 -1.15
CA SER A 392 0.49 -4.80 -1.48
C SER A 392 0.17 -4.78 -2.99
N THR A 393 1.15 -4.98 -3.88
CA THR A 393 0.90 -5.20 -5.32
C THR A 393 0.14 -6.52 -5.55
N ASP A 394 0.51 -7.56 -4.83
CA ASP A 394 -0.06 -8.90 -4.98
C ASP A 394 -1.29 -9.10 -4.12
N ASP A 395 -1.29 -8.50 -2.92
CA ASP A 395 -2.29 -8.74 -1.90
C ASP A 395 -3.57 -7.94 -2.10
N PHE A 396 -3.54 -6.85 -2.87
CA PHE A 396 -4.70 -5.98 -3.04
C PHE A 396 -5.29 -5.98 -4.45
N GLU A 397 -6.61 -6.00 -4.51
CA GLU A 397 -7.40 -5.61 -5.66
C GLU A 397 -7.57 -4.09 -5.66
N ARG A 398 -7.47 -3.48 -6.82
CA ARG A 398 -7.44 -2.03 -7.03
C ARG A 398 -8.71 -1.51 -7.66
N GLY A 399 -9.08 -0.27 -7.32
CA GLY A 399 -10.15 0.44 -7.99
C GLY A 399 -11.54 -0.16 -7.72
N VAL A 400 -11.76 -0.66 -6.49
CA VAL A 400 -13.04 -1.22 -6.07
C VAL A 400 -13.92 -0.14 -5.45
N VAL A 401 -15.23 -0.24 -5.61
CA VAL A 401 -16.18 0.58 -4.85
C VAL A 401 -16.09 0.19 -3.38
N PRO A 402 -15.76 1.13 -2.47
CA PRO A 402 -15.53 0.79 -1.06
C PRO A 402 -16.82 0.36 -0.36
N VAL A 403 -16.70 -0.67 0.50
CA VAL A 403 -17.82 -1.25 1.28
C VAL A 403 -17.32 -1.68 2.65
N LEU A 404 -17.90 -1.13 3.71
CA LEU A 404 -17.62 -1.56 5.08
C LEU A 404 -18.02 -3.03 5.25
N HIS A 405 -17.23 -3.81 5.99
CA HIS A 405 -17.46 -5.23 6.26
C HIS A 405 -17.75 -6.06 4.99
N ARG A 406 -17.05 -5.73 3.89
CA ARG A 406 -17.12 -6.49 2.64
C ARG A 406 -16.94 -7.98 2.89
N TYR A 407 -17.61 -8.81 2.10
CA TYR A 407 -17.70 -10.27 2.22
C TYR A 407 -18.42 -10.73 3.49
N HIS A 408 -19.22 -9.85 4.13
CA HIS A 408 -19.94 -10.14 5.37
C HIS A 408 -19.01 -10.60 6.48
N THR A 409 -17.84 -9.97 6.61
CA THR A 409 -16.96 -10.17 7.76
C THR A 409 -17.70 -9.81 9.05
N GLY A 410 -17.43 -10.54 10.11
CA GLY A 410 -18.12 -10.35 11.39
C GLY A 410 -17.94 -8.92 11.93
N VAL A 411 -19.00 -8.39 12.48
CA VAL A 411 -19.03 -7.14 13.23
C VAL A 411 -18.83 -7.49 14.71
N PRO A 412 -17.89 -6.83 15.42
CA PRO A 412 -17.66 -7.12 16.80
C PRO A 412 -18.89 -6.86 17.68
N SER A 413 -19.18 -7.73 18.63
CA SER A 413 -20.35 -7.64 19.52
C SER A 413 -20.36 -6.40 20.42
N TRP A 414 -19.21 -5.77 20.65
CA TRP A 414 -19.08 -4.51 21.39
C TRP A 414 -19.40 -3.26 20.56
N ASN A 415 -19.55 -3.39 19.23
CA ASN A 415 -19.98 -2.27 18.39
C ASN A 415 -21.40 -1.85 18.76
N LYS A 416 -21.60 -0.58 19.04
CA LYS A 416 -22.88 0.02 19.44
C LYS A 416 -23.51 0.88 18.35
N THR A 417 -22.92 0.93 17.17
CA THR A 417 -23.39 1.75 16.04
C THR A 417 -24.31 0.98 15.09
N TYR A 418 -24.44 -0.33 15.28
CA TYR A 418 -25.36 -1.20 14.55
C TYR A 418 -26.70 -1.33 15.24
#